data_9c02b78c8a70246ad6587fd27733fdff
#
_entry.id   9c02b78c8a70246ad6587fd27733fdff
#
_cell.length_a   1.000
_cell.length_b   1.000
_cell.length_c   1.000
_cell.angle_alpha   90.00
_cell.angle_beta   90.00
_cell.angle_gamma   90.00
#
_symmetry.space_group_name_H-M   'P 1'
#
loop_
_entity.id
_entity.type
_entity.pdbx_description
1 polymer ?
#
loop_
_entity_poly.entity_id
_entity_poly.type
_entity_poly.pdbx_seq_one_letter_code
_entity_poly.pdbx_strand_id
1 'polypeptide(L)'
;MEQRAWNFSAGPAAMPLEVLQRAACEMTNWHGSGMGVMEMSHRGKEFIHIYEQAEADFRDLLAVPKSFKILFMQGGGIAENAIVPLNLSRAGQVDFVVSGSWSQKSLKEAQRYA
;
A
#
# COMPACT_ATOMS: atom_id res chain seq x y z
N MET A 1 4.06 0.37 32.21
CA MET A 1 3.86 0.36 30.73
C MET A 1 3.33 -1.02 30.37
N GLU A 2 2.17 -1.10 29.74
CA GLU A 2 1.69 -2.39 29.25
C GLU A 2 2.65 -2.93 28.21
N GLN A 3 3.08 -4.18 28.39
CA GLN A 3 4.00 -4.83 27.48
C GLN A 3 3.24 -5.19 26.19
N ARG A 4 3.63 -4.60 25.07
CA ARG A 4 3.05 -4.92 23.77
C ARG A 4 3.45 -6.33 23.33
N ALA A 5 2.51 -7.04 22.72
CA ALA A 5 2.77 -8.36 22.16
C ALA A 5 3.73 -8.29 20.95
N TRP A 6 4.60 -9.27 20.86
CA TRP A 6 5.42 -9.52 19.67
C TRP A 6 4.54 -10.15 18.59
N ASN A 7 4.03 -9.34 17.68
CA ASN A 7 3.15 -9.79 16.61
C ASN A 7 3.91 -9.88 15.29
N PHE A 8 4.12 -11.10 14.81
CA PHE A 8 4.77 -11.43 13.54
C PHE A 8 3.76 -11.97 12.52
N SER A 9 2.48 -11.68 12.65
CA SER A 9 1.46 -12.09 11.68
C SER A 9 1.78 -11.56 10.29
N ALA A 10 1.62 -12.41 9.28
CA ALA A 10 1.86 -12.03 7.89
C ALA A 10 0.81 -11.00 7.43
N GLY A 11 1.26 -9.81 7.09
CA GLY A 11 0.44 -8.66 6.76
C GLY A 11 0.15 -7.74 7.96
N PRO A 12 -0.68 -8.14 8.95
CA PRO A 12 -1.01 -7.28 10.09
C PRO A 12 0.03 -7.35 11.23
N ALA A 13 1.30 -7.22 10.95
CA ALA A 13 2.37 -7.28 11.93
C ALA A 13 2.34 -6.10 12.94
N ALA A 14 3.24 -6.13 13.93
CA ALA A 14 3.41 -5.02 14.84
C ALA A 14 3.87 -3.76 14.10
N MET A 15 3.19 -2.64 14.38
CA MET A 15 3.59 -1.32 13.89
C MET A 15 4.42 -0.58 14.95
N PRO A 16 5.28 0.36 14.58
CA PRO A 16 5.94 1.24 15.53
C PRO A 16 4.92 1.95 16.44
N LEU A 17 5.22 2.04 17.72
CA LEU A 17 4.27 2.62 18.68
C LEU A 17 3.97 4.09 18.39
N GLU A 18 4.99 4.82 17.98
CA GLU A 18 4.90 6.25 17.65
C GLU A 18 3.92 6.49 16.48
N VAL A 19 3.91 5.60 15.49
CA VAL A 19 2.97 5.66 14.37
C VAL A 19 1.53 5.44 14.83
N LEU A 20 1.31 4.45 15.71
CA LEU A 20 -0.03 4.19 16.27
C LEU A 20 -0.52 5.34 17.16
N GLN A 21 0.36 5.91 17.97
CA GLN A 21 0.05 7.06 18.81
C GLN A 21 -0.31 8.29 17.97
N ARG A 22 0.44 8.55 16.93
CA ARG A 22 0.16 9.64 15.99
C ARG A 22 -1.18 9.42 15.30
N ALA A 23 -1.43 8.24 14.76
CA ALA A 23 -2.71 7.89 14.13
C ALA A 23 -3.89 8.07 15.10
N ALA A 24 -3.73 7.66 16.36
CA ALA A 24 -4.76 7.84 17.39
C ALA A 24 -5.05 9.32 17.69
N CYS A 25 -4.02 10.16 17.77
CA CYS A 25 -4.17 11.61 17.98
C CYS A 25 -4.85 12.32 16.81
N GLU A 26 -4.59 11.85 15.59
CA GLU A 26 -5.12 12.45 14.36
C GLU A 26 -6.49 11.85 13.94
N MET A 27 -6.99 10.83 14.65
CA MET A 27 -8.18 10.06 14.28
C MET A 27 -9.45 10.90 14.13
N THR A 28 -9.61 11.92 14.97
CA THR A 28 -10.81 12.77 14.98
C THR A 28 -10.56 14.18 14.47
N ASN A 29 -9.31 14.61 14.37
CA ASN A 29 -8.98 15.98 13.98
C ASN A 29 -7.56 16.05 13.43
N TRP A 30 -7.42 15.76 12.14
CA TRP A 30 -6.14 15.85 11.47
C TRP A 30 -5.72 17.32 11.30
N HIS A 31 -4.63 17.72 11.95
CA HIS A 31 -3.98 19.03 11.87
C HIS A 31 -4.95 20.24 12.01
N GLY A 32 -5.99 20.11 12.83
CA GLY A 32 -6.96 21.18 13.06
C GLY A 32 -8.02 21.34 11.97
N SER A 33 -8.13 20.38 11.05
CA SER A 33 -9.16 20.39 9.99
C SER A 33 -10.59 20.17 10.51
N GLY A 34 -10.74 19.70 11.76
CA GLY A 34 -12.03 19.28 12.33
C GLY A 34 -12.51 17.92 11.81
N MET A 35 -11.70 17.21 11.05
CA MET A 35 -12.03 15.91 10.45
C MET A 35 -10.90 14.93 10.66
N GLY A 36 -11.23 13.64 10.86
CA GLY A 36 -10.29 12.55 10.71
C GLY A 36 -10.06 12.20 9.24
N VAL A 37 -8.95 11.52 8.94
CA VAL A 37 -8.61 11.17 7.55
C VAL A 37 -9.68 10.32 6.87
N MET A 38 -10.36 9.44 7.63
CA MET A 38 -11.45 8.59 7.10
C MET A 38 -12.71 9.36 6.69
N GLU A 39 -12.86 10.61 7.13
CA GLU A 39 -14.02 11.48 6.82
C GLU A 39 -13.72 12.41 5.63
N MET A 40 -12.46 12.49 5.19
CA MET A 40 -12.05 13.41 4.15
C MET A 40 -12.45 12.92 2.76
N SER A 41 -12.91 13.84 1.92
CA SER A 41 -13.02 13.59 0.49
C SER A 41 -11.62 13.43 -0.11
N HIS A 42 -11.43 12.39 -0.93
CA HIS A 42 -10.17 12.18 -1.67
C HIS A 42 -9.81 13.34 -2.64
N ARG A 43 -10.75 14.24 -2.91
CA ARG A 43 -10.56 15.47 -3.70
C ARG A 43 -10.40 16.72 -2.82
N GLY A 44 -10.49 16.58 -1.50
CA GLY A 44 -10.27 17.68 -0.56
C GLY A 44 -8.78 18.03 -0.45
N LYS A 45 -8.48 19.29 -0.21
CA LYS A 45 -7.10 19.79 -0.11
C LYS A 45 -6.29 19.11 0.99
N GLU A 46 -6.92 18.74 2.09
CA GLU A 46 -6.31 18.02 3.21
C GLU A 46 -5.86 16.63 2.79
N PHE A 47 -6.73 15.88 2.10
CA PHE A 47 -6.39 14.54 1.60
C PHE A 47 -5.35 14.59 0.49
N ILE A 48 -5.45 15.56 -0.42
CA ILE A 48 -4.45 15.76 -1.47
C ILE A 48 -3.08 16.02 -0.85
N HIS A 49 -3.00 16.84 0.18
CA HIS A 49 -1.75 17.10 0.90
C HIS A 49 -1.16 15.82 1.52
N ILE A 50 -2.00 14.98 2.16
CA ILE A 50 -1.57 13.68 2.71
C ILE A 50 -1.01 12.79 1.59
N TYR A 51 -1.72 12.71 0.47
CA TYR A 51 -1.32 11.90 -0.68
C TYR A 51 0.02 12.36 -1.28
N GLU A 52 0.16 13.66 -1.53
CA GLU A 52 1.39 14.25 -2.08
C GLU A 52 2.58 14.05 -1.14
N GLN A 53 2.37 14.22 0.17
CA GLN A 53 3.41 13.97 1.16
C GLN A 53 3.81 12.49 1.18
N ALA A 54 2.85 11.57 1.15
CA ALA A 54 3.15 10.14 1.10
C ALA A 54 3.92 9.75 -0.16
N GLU A 55 3.58 10.31 -1.33
CA GLU A 55 4.33 10.09 -2.56
C GLU A 55 5.76 10.64 -2.45
N ALA A 56 5.92 11.84 -1.90
CA ALA A 56 7.22 12.47 -1.70
C ALA A 56 8.11 11.63 -0.75
N ASP A 57 7.55 11.17 0.36
CA ASP A 57 8.24 10.34 1.35
C ASP A 57 8.69 9.01 0.75
N PHE A 58 7.83 8.33 -0.03
CA PHE A 58 8.20 7.11 -0.74
C PHE A 58 9.31 7.33 -1.74
N ARG A 59 9.23 8.43 -2.46
CA ARG A 59 10.23 8.79 -3.47
C ARG A 59 11.59 9.05 -2.85
N ASP A 60 11.61 9.73 -1.73
CA ASP A 60 12.84 10.07 -1.00
C ASP A 60 13.44 8.83 -0.32
N LEU A 61 12.64 8.10 0.46
CA LEU A 61 13.08 6.91 1.21
C LEU A 61 13.61 5.79 0.33
N LEU A 62 13.01 5.59 -0.85
CA LEU A 62 13.39 4.53 -1.79
C LEU A 62 14.26 5.03 -2.95
N ALA A 63 14.68 6.29 -2.92
CA ALA A 63 15.44 6.94 -3.99
C ALA A 63 14.83 6.73 -5.40
N VAL A 64 13.49 6.86 -5.51
CA VAL A 64 12.76 6.60 -6.76
C VAL A 64 13.06 7.70 -7.77
N PRO A 65 13.64 7.40 -8.95
CA PRO A 65 13.91 8.40 -9.98
C PRO A 65 12.62 9.09 -10.47
N LYS A 66 12.73 10.35 -10.90
CA LYS A 66 11.59 11.13 -11.43
C LYS A 66 10.95 10.51 -12.69
N SER A 67 11.66 9.64 -13.38
CA SER A 67 11.14 8.89 -14.55
C SER A 67 10.13 7.80 -14.18
N PHE A 68 10.08 7.38 -12.91
CA PHE A 68 9.09 6.43 -12.41
C PHE A 68 7.92 7.14 -11.74
N LYS A 69 6.73 6.61 -11.93
CA LYS A 69 5.53 7.03 -11.21
C LYS A 69 5.30 6.12 -10.00
N ILE A 70 4.79 6.70 -8.91
CA ILE A 70 4.33 5.97 -7.73
C ILE A 70 2.82 5.93 -7.81
N LEU A 71 2.22 4.74 -7.70
CA LEU A 71 0.79 4.54 -7.78
C LEU A 71 0.32 3.82 -6.52
N PHE A 72 -0.63 4.43 -5.80
CA PHE A 72 -1.29 3.80 -4.67
C PHE A 72 -2.56 3.10 -5.18
N MET A 73 -2.52 1.77 -5.23
CA MET A 73 -3.59 0.96 -5.81
C MET A 73 -4.24 0.06 -4.77
N GLN A 74 -5.52 -0.18 -4.92
CA GLN A 74 -6.26 -1.16 -4.12
C GLN A 74 -6.02 -2.58 -4.62
N GLY A 75 -6.31 -3.60 -3.79
CA GLY A 75 -6.29 -5.02 -4.18
C GLY A 75 -5.15 -5.84 -3.58
N GLY A 76 -4.20 -5.19 -2.90
CA GLY A 76 -3.07 -5.84 -2.25
C GLY A 76 -2.17 -6.59 -3.23
N GLY A 77 -1.25 -7.42 -2.72
CA GLY A 77 -0.26 -8.14 -3.52
C GLY A 77 -0.86 -9.13 -4.54
N ILE A 78 -2.06 -9.65 -4.31
CA ILE A 78 -2.71 -10.55 -5.28
C ILE A 78 -3.16 -9.79 -6.52
N ALA A 79 -3.71 -8.59 -6.36
CA ALA A 79 -4.11 -7.77 -7.51
C ALA A 79 -2.90 -7.32 -8.34
N GLU A 80 -1.75 -7.08 -7.73
CA GLU A 80 -0.51 -6.77 -8.45
C GLU A 80 -0.11 -7.89 -9.41
N ASN A 81 -0.31 -9.15 -9.01
CA ASN A 81 -0.04 -10.31 -9.87
C ASN A 81 -0.99 -10.44 -11.08
N ALA A 82 -2.12 -9.71 -11.08
CA ALA A 82 -2.98 -9.56 -12.25
C ALA A 82 -2.65 -8.29 -13.05
N ILE A 83 -2.45 -7.18 -12.34
CA ILE A 83 -2.18 -5.86 -12.95
C ILE A 83 -0.89 -5.86 -13.75
N VAL A 84 0.19 -6.47 -13.22
CA VAL A 84 1.49 -6.53 -13.91
C VAL A 84 1.39 -7.31 -15.23
N PRO A 85 0.87 -8.54 -15.28
CA PRO A 85 0.66 -9.25 -16.55
C PRO A 85 -0.21 -8.49 -17.53
N LEU A 86 -1.34 -7.95 -17.08
CA LEU A 86 -2.26 -7.18 -17.92
C LEU A 86 -1.59 -6.00 -18.64
N ASN A 87 -0.65 -5.35 -17.98
CA ASN A 87 -0.02 -4.14 -18.51
C ASN A 87 1.31 -4.39 -19.22
N LEU A 88 2.04 -5.43 -18.85
CA LEU A 88 3.42 -5.63 -19.30
C LEU A 88 3.64 -6.87 -20.15
N SER A 89 2.73 -7.85 -20.16
CA SER A 89 2.89 -9.02 -21.03
C SER A 89 2.61 -8.66 -22.48
N ARG A 90 3.61 -8.80 -23.35
CA ARG A 90 3.47 -8.45 -24.78
C ARG A 90 2.78 -9.53 -25.62
N ALA A 91 2.83 -10.78 -25.17
CA ALA A 91 2.34 -11.94 -25.92
C ALA A 91 1.41 -12.85 -25.11
N GLY A 92 0.91 -12.37 -23.98
CA GLY A 92 0.12 -13.18 -23.06
C GLY A 92 0.92 -14.29 -22.38
N GLN A 93 2.26 -14.22 -22.40
CA GLN A 93 3.13 -15.20 -21.75
C GLN A 93 3.86 -14.54 -20.58
N VAL A 94 3.77 -15.20 -19.42
CA VAL A 94 4.37 -14.73 -18.16
C VAL A 94 4.92 -15.91 -17.40
N ASP A 95 6.15 -15.81 -16.94
CA ASP A 95 6.78 -16.81 -16.08
C ASP A 95 6.50 -16.50 -14.61
N PHE A 96 6.16 -17.51 -13.84
CA PHE A 96 5.94 -17.42 -12.40
C PHE A 96 6.88 -18.34 -11.63
N VAL A 97 7.56 -17.82 -10.62
CA VAL A 97 8.29 -18.61 -9.64
C VAL A 97 7.32 -19.07 -8.55
N VAL A 98 6.99 -20.35 -8.54
CA VAL A 98 6.07 -20.94 -7.57
C VAL A 98 6.86 -21.58 -6.42
N SER A 99 6.89 -20.91 -5.27
CA SER A 99 7.62 -21.34 -4.07
C SER A 99 6.72 -21.80 -2.92
N GLY A 100 5.39 -21.62 -3.03
CA GLY A 100 4.45 -21.99 -1.98
C GLY A 100 3.00 -21.62 -2.31
N SER A 101 2.11 -21.68 -1.32
CA SER A 101 0.66 -21.50 -1.51
C SER A 101 0.28 -20.10 -2.02
N TRP A 102 1.00 -19.07 -1.60
CA TRP A 102 0.72 -17.69 -2.06
C TRP A 102 1.11 -17.50 -3.53
N SER A 103 2.28 -17.97 -3.94
CA SER A 103 2.70 -17.91 -5.34
C SER A 103 1.82 -18.77 -6.26
N GLN A 104 1.27 -19.90 -5.77
CA GLN A 104 0.24 -20.66 -6.49
C GLN A 104 -1.06 -19.85 -6.69
N LYS A 105 -1.50 -19.09 -5.66
CA LYS A 105 -2.67 -18.21 -5.78
C LYS A 105 -2.40 -17.09 -6.80
N SER A 106 -1.21 -16.51 -6.75
CA SER A 106 -0.78 -15.47 -7.71
C SER A 106 -0.79 -15.98 -9.15
N LEU A 107 -0.25 -17.18 -9.38
CA LEU A 107 -0.29 -17.82 -10.70
C LEU A 107 -1.72 -18.02 -11.19
N LYS A 108 -2.61 -18.56 -10.34
CA LYS A 108 -4.03 -18.76 -10.69
C LYS A 108 -4.75 -17.46 -11.01
N GLU A 109 -4.40 -16.39 -10.33
CA GLU A 109 -4.98 -15.08 -10.62
C GLU A 109 -4.48 -14.52 -11.95
N ALA A 110 -3.17 -14.57 -12.19
CA ALA A 110 -2.58 -14.12 -13.45
C ALA A 110 -3.12 -14.88 -14.68
N GLN A 111 -3.34 -16.18 -14.57
CA GLN A 111 -3.91 -17.04 -15.65
C GLN A 111 -5.30 -16.61 -16.14
N ARG A 112 -5.97 -15.71 -15.44
CA ARG A 112 -7.26 -15.15 -15.90
C ARG A 112 -7.07 -14.01 -16.90
N TYR A 113 -5.87 -13.46 -16.98
CA TYR A 113 -5.59 -12.21 -17.69
C TYR A 113 -4.40 -12.32 -18.66
N ALA A 114 -3.66 -13.41 -18.61
CA ALA A 114 -2.50 -13.66 -19.47
C ALA A 114 -2.59 -15.02 -20.18
#